data_04e0ab2e3f380a819b5cc94cb95a79c0
#
_entry.id   04e0ab2e3f380a819b5cc94cb95a79c0
#
_cell.length_a   1.000
_cell.length_b   1.000
_cell.length_c   1.000
_cell.angle_alpha   90.00
_cell.angle_beta   90.00
_cell.angle_gamma   90.00
#
_symmetry.space_group_name_H-M   'P 1'
#
loop_
_entity.id
_entity.type
_entity.pdbx_description
1 polymer ?
#
loop_
_entity_poly.entity_id
_entity_poly.type
_entity_poly.pdbx_seq_one_letter_code
_entity_poly.pdbx_strand_id
1 'polypeptide(L)'
;MNNRLQAILSKVCLKEKEADLVMKNARILDVFTGSIYSGDVAVSQGYIAGIGEYRGKKEIDAKGQFLVPGFIDAHLHLESTMVTPHELITLASLKGTTCFIVDPHEACNVSGKEGIDYILQQSAKSPANVFVMLPSCVPSTEIDDNGAVFSAEDMKEYLDNPRILGLGEVMDDYSVIHREKKMMEKLSLFSRHILDGHAPFLPKEDLQAYALNGIQTDHEAVDFDYALEQIRAGMHIHIREGSAARNLEALVKGILAHKMDTRAFSFCTDDKHIEDIIREGHISHAVRKAIALGLPTYSAYQMATINTAECYGLSKLGAITVGRQADFLLISDLENVEITAVYHKGKKVVESEHLSIPRCPSKLKKTVHLSPLKERAFRLPISKQEVNVIAMEEGQITTKRLQVMLKRCSNFTGEKYPEYQKIAVIERHKGSGKIGRGICQGYGIHGGAIASSVSHDSHNLIVIGDNDRDMCLAVNELIRLQGGFVLVQGGKVYDSLALPIMGLMCDCGFIEANAHLENMKQKAHEMGVPGGMDPFISMSFLALPVIPEIRITPRGLCLVQNGRPRLIQ
;
A
#
# COMPACT_ATOMS: atom_id res chain seq x y z
N MET A 1 -19.13 -22.40 -4.62
CA MET A 1 -20.61 -22.21 -4.69
C MET A 1 -21.25 -23.51 -4.23
N ASN A 2 -22.22 -23.46 -3.31
CA ASN A 2 -22.91 -24.68 -2.85
C ASN A 2 -24.07 -25.07 -3.79
N ASN A 3 -24.49 -26.35 -3.74
CA ASN A 3 -25.52 -26.92 -4.61
C ASN A 3 -26.87 -26.15 -4.58
N ARG A 4 -27.26 -25.60 -3.41
CA ARG A 4 -28.49 -24.83 -3.26
C ARG A 4 -28.46 -23.54 -4.07
N LEU A 5 -27.33 -22.83 -4.03
CA LEU A 5 -27.14 -21.61 -4.80
C LEU A 5 -27.10 -21.91 -6.30
N GLN A 6 -26.39 -22.96 -6.72
CA GLN A 6 -26.36 -23.38 -8.13
C GLN A 6 -27.77 -23.69 -8.66
N ALA A 7 -28.59 -24.41 -7.89
CA ALA A 7 -29.96 -24.70 -8.27
C ALA A 7 -30.84 -23.44 -8.44
N ILE A 8 -30.63 -22.42 -7.59
CA ILE A 8 -31.35 -21.13 -7.72
C ILE A 8 -30.90 -20.42 -9.00
N LEU A 9 -29.60 -20.32 -9.24
CA LEU A 9 -29.05 -19.65 -10.43
C LEU A 9 -29.51 -20.35 -11.73
N SER A 10 -29.51 -21.70 -11.75
CA SER A 10 -30.00 -22.49 -12.89
C SER A 10 -31.45 -22.19 -13.23
N LYS A 11 -32.33 -22.10 -12.23
CA LYS A 11 -33.76 -21.73 -12.45
C LYS A 11 -33.92 -20.33 -13.04
N VAL A 12 -33.08 -19.37 -12.60
CA VAL A 12 -33.10 -18.02 -13.19
C VAL A 12 -32.55 -18.07 -14.61
N CYS A 13 -31.46 -18.78 -14.85
CA CYS A 13 -30.86 -18.96 -16.17
C CYS A 13 -31.85 -19.53 -17.18
N LEU A 14 -32.61 -20.55 -16.77
CA LEU A 14 -33.65 -21.20 -17.58
C LEU A 14 -34.99 -20.41 -17.64
N LYS A 15 -35.03 -19.23 -17.05
CA LYS A 15 -36.23 -18.35 -16.97
C LYS A 15 -37.41 -18.98 -16.22
N GLU A 16 -37.18 -20.00 -15.42
CA GLU A 16 -38.18 -20.63 -14.53
C GLU A 16 -38.45 -19.78 -13.27
N LYS A 17 -37.55 -18.84 -12.99
CA LYS A 17 -37.63 -17.91 -11.87
C LYS A 17 -37.10 -16.53 -12.28
N GLU A 18 -37.78 -15.46 -11.82
CA GLU A 18 -37.29 -14.09 -12.01
C GLU A 18 -35.97 -13.86 -11.29
N ALA A 19 -35.11 -13.06 -11.92
CA ALA A 19 -33.88 -12.56 -11.29
C ALA A 19 -34.17 -11.57 -10.14
N ASP A 20 -33.25 -11.43 -9.20
CA ASP A 20 -33.42 -10.40 -8.16
C ASP A 20 -33.18 -8.99 -8.73
N LEU A 21 -32.25 -8.87 -9.71
CA LEU A 21 -31.95 -7.65 -10.47
C LEU A 21 -31.66 -8.02 -11.93
N VAL A 22 -32.11 -7.16 -12.85
CA VAL A 22 -31.70 -7.21 -14.26
C VAL A 22 -31.15 -5.84 -14.66
N MET A 23 -29.91 -5.82 -15.17
CA MET A 23 -29.37 -4.66 -15.87
C MET A 23 -29.79 -4.76 -17.34
N LYS A 24 -30.70 -3.87 -17.75
CA LYS A 24 -31.30 -3.85 -19.10
C LYS A 24 -30.45 -2.99 -20.04
N ASN A 25 -30.44 -3.35 -21.32
CA ASN A 25 -29.87 -2.52 -22.39
C ASN A 25 -28.37 -2.15 -22.16
N ALA A 26 -27.56 -3.07 -21.59
CA ALA A 26 -26.17 -2.86 -21.36
C ALA A 26 -25.29 -3.23 -22.58
N ARG A 27 -24.19 -2.52 -22.78
CA ARG A 27 -23.08 -2.89 -23.68
C ARG A 27 -22.01 -3.56 -22.85
N ILE A 28 -21.90 -4.87 -22.92
CA ILE A 28 -21.03 -5.67 -22.05
C ILE A 28 -19.63 -5.74 -22.65
N LEU A 29 -18.61 -5.34 -21.91
CA LEU A 29 -17.22 -5.58 -22.25
C LEU A 29 -16.84 -7.01 -21.87
N ASP A 30 -16.62 -7.84 -22.87
CA ASP A 30 -16.14 -9.20 -22.67
C ASP A 30 -14.62 -9.23 -22.55
N VAL A 31 -14.14 -9.42 -21.33
CA VAL A 31 -12.70 -9.47 -21.03
C VAL A 31 -12.03 -10.76 -21.53
N PHE A 32 -12.78 -11.79 -21.96
CA PHE A 32 -12.20 -13.01 -22.53
C PHE A 32 -11.89 -12.86 -24.02
N THR A 33 -12.75 -12.16 -24.76
CA THR A 33 -12.63 -12.02 -26.22
C THR A 33 -12.20 -10.63 -26.67
N GLY A 34 -12.23 -9.64 -25.76
CA GLY A 34 -11.96 -8.23 -26.10
C GLY A 34 -13.10 -7.57 -26.90
N SER A 35 -14.24 -8.24 -27.04
CA SER A 35 -15.38 -7.73 -27.78
C SER A 35 -16.40 -7.00 -26.89
N ILE A 36 -17.24 -6.18 -27.53
CA ILE A 36 -18.38 -5.54 -26.86
C ILE A 36 -19.66 -6.06 -27.54
N TYR A 37 -20.59 -6.53 -26.72
CA TYR A 37 -21.90 -6.98 -27.21
C TYR A 37 -23.03 -6.45 -26.32
N SER A 38 -24.22 -6.35 -26.87
CA SER A 38 -25.43 -5.87 -26.14
C SER A 38 -26.18 -7.02 -25.51
N GLY A 39 -26.69 -6.81 -24.31
CA GLY A 39 -27.54 -7.78 -23.62
C GLY A 39 -27.97 -7.31 -22.24
N ASP A 40 -28.99 -7.97 -21.70
CA ASP A 40 -29.36 -7.80 -20.30
C ASP A 40 -28.50 -8.72 -19.44
N VAL A 41 -28.22 -8.32 -18.20
CA VAL A 41 -27.50 -9.14 -17.21
C VAL A 41 -28.42 -9.42 -16.04
N ALA A 42 -28.80 -10.70 -15.87
CA ALA A 42 -29.61 -11.19 -14.78
C ALA A 42 -28.77 -11.57 -13.57
N VAL A 43 -29.07 -10.98 -12.41
CA VAL A 43 -28.40 -11.20 -11.14
C VAL A 43 -29.34 -11.85 -10.14
N SER A 44 -28.88 -12.90 -9.47
CA SER A 44 -29.58 -13.51 -8.34
C SER A 44 -28.61 -13.92 -7.25
N GLN A 45 -28.99 -13.66 -6.01
CA GLN A 45 -28.18 -13.98 -4.82
C GLN A 45 -26.73 -13.41 -4.89
N GLY A 46 -26.56 -12.26 -5.55
CA GLY A 46 -25.27 -11.61 -5.74
C GLY A 46 -24.39 -12.19 -6.84
N TYR A 47 -24.89 -13.10 -7.67
CA TYR A 47 -24.17 -13.73 -8.77
C TYR A 47 -24.89 -13.48 -10.11
N ILE A 48 -24.14 -13.47 -11.19
CA ILE A 48 -24.65 -13.41 -12.55
C ILE A 48 -25.26 -14.78 -12.88
N ALA A 49 -26.59 -14.80 -13.09
CA ALA A 49 -27.33 -16.01 -13.37
C ALA A 49 -27.52 -16.23 -14.88
N GLY A 50 -27.52 -15.14 -15.68
CA GLY A 50 -27.72 -15.25 -17.13
C GLY A 50 -27.44 -13.93 -17.84
N ILE A 51 -27.14 -14.03 -19.15
CA ILE A 51 -26.92 -12.90 -20.05
C ILE A 51 -27.83 -13.12 -21.26
N GLY A 52 -28.59 -12.07 -21.68
CA GLY A 52 -29.56 -12.14 -22.74
C GLY A 52 -30.87 -11.45 -22.32
N GLU A 53 -32.04 -11.90 -22.78
CA GLU A 53 -33.33 -11.34 -22.39
C GLU A 53 -33.85 -11.98 -21.11
N TYR A 54 -33.94 -11.19 -20.02
CA TYR A 54 -34.41 -11.64 -18.71
C TYR A 54 -35.45 -10.67 -18.12
N ARG A 55 -36.26 -11.17 -17.18
CA ARG A 55 -37.13 -10.39 -16.28
C ARG A 55 -36.60 -10.48 -14.85
N GLY A 56 -36.74 -9.40 -14.11
CA GLY A 56 -36.29 -9.31 -12.72
C GLY A 56 -37.28 -8.57 -11.84
N LYS A 57 -37.23 -8.85 -10.53
CA LYS A 57 -37.98 -8.11 -9.51
C LYS A 57 -37.64 -6.63 -9.52
N LYS A 58 -36.41 -6.31 -9.84
CA LYS A 58 -35.90 -4.96 -10.07
C LYS A 58 -35.21 -4.95 -11.43
N GLU A 59 -35.57 -3.98 -12.25
CA GLU A 59 -34.94 -3.75 -13.54
C GLU A 59 -34.34 -2.35 -13.57
N ILE A 60 -33.12 -2.24 -14.05
CA ILE A 60 -32.37 -0.99 -14.18
C ILE A 60 -31.95 -0.87 -15.63
N ASP A 61 -32.37 0.20 -16.29
CA ASP A 61 -31.96 0.50 -17.65
C ASP A 61 -30.56 1.12 -17.66
N ALA A 62 -29.59 0.41 -18.22
CA ALA A 62 -28.25 0.91 -18.42
C ALA A 62 -28.15 1.99 -19.51
N LYS A 63 -29.22 2.24 -20.26
CA LYS A 63 -29.31 3.27 -21.32
C LYS A 63 -28.18 3.17 -22.36
N GLY A 64 -27.77 1.95 -22.68
CA GLY A 64 -26.67 1.72 -23.62
C GLY A 64 -25.27 2.03 -23.09
N GLN A 65 -25.13 2.28 -21.79
CA GLN A 65 -23.80 2.40 -21.15
C GLN A 65 -23.07 1.07 -21.15
N PHE A 66 -21.75 1.16 -21.01
CA PHE A 66 -20.92 -0.03 -20.90
C PHE A 66 -21.04 -0.65 -19.50
N LEU A 67 -21.15 -1.97 -19.48
CA LEU A 67 -21.08 -2.78 -18.30
C LEU A 67 -19.72 -3.50 -18.31
N VAL A 68 -18.87 -3.19 -17.34
CA VAL A 68 -17.52 -3.77 -17.22
C VAL A 68 -17.35 -4.43 -15.86
N PRO A 69 -16.46 -5.44 -15.70
CA PRO A 69 -16.21 -6.00 -14.38
C PRO A 69 -15.67 -4.95 -13.41
N GLY A 70 -15.97 -5.09 -12.13
CA GLY A 70 -15.39 -4.25 -11.10
C GLY A 70 -13.88 -4.43 -11.03
N PHE A 71 -13.15 -3.33 -10.81
CA PHE A 71 -11.69 -3.35 -10.75
C PHE A 71 -11.18 -4.08 -9.51
N ILE A 72 -9.99 -4.68 -9.66
CA ILE A 72 -9.27 -5.39 -8.61
C ILE A 72 -7.93 -4.69 -8.41
N ASP A 73 -7.64 -4.27 -7.19
CA ASP A 73 -6.31 -3.84 -6.79
C ASP A 73 -5.48 -5.05 -6.41
N ALA A 74 -4.38 -5.29 -7.13
CA ALA A 74 -3.60 -6.51 -7.00
C ALA A 74 -2.69 -6.52 -5.77
N HIS A 75 -2.33 -5.34 -5.23
CA HIS A 75 -1.47 -5.21 -4.05
C HIS A 75 -1.58 -3.81 -3.47
N LEU A 76 -1.85 -3.71 -2.17
CA LEU A 76 -1.85 -2.44 -1.46
C LEU A 76 -1.67 -2.61 0.06
N HIS A 77 -1.19 -1.53 0.69
CA HIS A 77 -1.16 -1.34 2.14
C HIS A 77 -2.29 -0.38 2.54
N LEU A 78 -3.32 -0.88 3.25
CA LEU A 78 -4.46 -0.05 3.67
C LEU A 78 -4.00 1.08 4.58
N GLU A 79 -3.00 0.83 5.38
CA GLU A 79 -2.43 1.72 6.39
C GLU A 79 -1.85 3.00 5.78
N SER A 80 -1.24 2.88 4.61
CA SER A 80 -0.61 4.01 3.89
C SER A 80 -1.58 5.11 3.49
N THR A 81 -2.89 4.80 3.51
CA THR A 81 -3.92 5.82 3.28
C THR A 81 -4.20 6.69 4.48
N MET A 82 -3.70 6.31 5.68
CA MET A 82 -3.88 6.98 6.98
C MET A 82 -5.32 7.05 7.48
N VAL A 83 -6.26 6.43 6.80
CA VAL A 83 -7.67 6.32 7.25
C VAL A 83 -8.02 4.88 7.60
N THR A 84 -9.18 4.67 8.20
CA THR A 84 -9.60 3.31 8.57
C THR A 84 -9.87 2.45 7.33
N PRO A 85 -9.66 1.11 7.40
CA PRO A 85 -9.89 0.21 6.26
C PRO A 85 -11.29 0.34 5.66
N HIS A 86 -12.32 0.47 6.50
CA HIS A 86 -13.70 0.61 6.03
C HIS A 86 -13.90 1.89 5.21
N GLU A 87 -13.29 2.99 5.63
CA GLU A 87 -13.40 4.29 4.99
C GLU A 87 -12.69 4.29 3.63
N LEU A 88 -11.44 3.84 3.59
CA LEU A 88 -10.71 3.68 2.33
C LEU A 88 -11.48 2.83 1.33
N ILE A 89 -11.88 1.62 1.75
CA ILE A 89 -12.54 0.67 0.84
C ILE A 89 -13.83 1.28 0.28
N THR A 90 -14.60 2.01 1.10
CA THR A 90 -15.82 2.68 0.64
C THR A 90 -15.50 3.74 -0.41
N LEU A 91 -14.52 4.60 -0.16
CA LEU A 91 -14.11 5.66 -1.10
C LEU A 91 -13.55 5.09 -2.41
N ALA A 92 -12.64 4.13 -2.32
CA ALA A 92 -12.05 3.49 -3.50
C ALA A 92 -13.08 2.66 -4.29
N SER A 93 -14.09 2.08 -3.60
CA SER A 93 -15.19 1.38 -4.28
C SER A 93 -16.01 2.33 -5.12
N LEU A 94 -16.28 3.55 -4.66
CA LEU A 94 -16.97 4.58 -5.47
C LEU A 94 -16.17 4.98 -6.72
N LYS A 95 -14.84 4.74 -6.72
CA LYS A 95 -13.96 4.93 -7.87
C LYS A 95 -13.80 3.66 -8.74
N GLY A 96 -14.62 2.62 -8.49
CA GLY A 96 -14.71 1.41 -9.31
C GLY A 96 -13.96 0.19 -8.81
N THR A 97 -13.20 0.26 -7.72
CA THR A 97 -12.48 -0.90 -7.19
C THR A 97 -13.40 -1.71 -6.29
N THR A 98 -13.70 -2.95 -6.67
CA THR A 98 -14.62 -3.85 -5.96
C THR A 98 -13.94 -5.05 -5.30
N CYS A 99 -12.62 -5.16 -5.47
CA CYS A 99 -11.79 -6.17 -4.83
C CYS A 99 -10.41 -5.60 -4.50
N PHE A 100 -9.93 -5.91 -3.30
CA PHE A 100 -8.67 -5.44 -2.75
C PHE A 100 -7.87 -6.64 -2.25
N ILE A 101 -6.60 -6.75 -2.65
CA ILE A 101 -5.65 -7.74 -2.16
C ILE A 101 -4.63 -6.98 -1.31
N VAL A 102 -4.77 -7.11 0.01
CA VAL A 102 -4.06 -6.27 0.97
C VAL A 102 -2.94 -7.02 1.67
N ASP A 103 -1.81 -6.38 1.88
CA ASP A 103 -0.73 -6.85 2.74
C ASP A 103 -0.62 -5.93 3.98
N PRO A 104 -1.14 -6.36 5.14
CA PRO A 104 -1.17 -5.54 6.35
C PRO A 104 0.13 -5.65 7.17
N HIS A 105 1.30 -5.62 6.53
CA HIS A 105 2.56 -5.79 7.25
C HIS A 105 2.87 -4.63 8.20
N GLU A 106 2.42 -3.42 7.89
CA GLU A 106 2.59 -2.26 8.75
C GLU A 106 1.84 -2.42 10.07
N ALA A 107 0.54 -2.78 10.03
CA ALA A 107 -0.24 -3.08 11.21
C ALA A 107 0.34 -4.27 12.00
N CYS A 108 0.86 -5.27 11.28
CA CYS A 108 1.49 -6.43 11.87
C CYS A 108 2.83 -6.08 12.56
N ASN A 109 3.66 -5.21 11.97
CA ASN A 109 4.90 -4.73 12.59
C ASN A 109 4.64 -4.01 13.91
N VAL A 110 3.54 -3.28 14.03
CA VAL A 110 3.18 -2.56 15.27
C VAL A 110 2.51 -3.48 16.28
N SER A 111 1.53 -4.29 15.87
CA SER A 111 0.60 -4.97 16.79
C SER A 111 0.44 -6.47 16.53
N GLY A 112 1.27 -7.08 15.67
CA GLY A 112 1.25 -8.50 15.40
C GLY A 112 -0.11 -8.99 14.89
N LYS A 113 -0.56 -10.13 15.42
CA LYS A 113 -1.86 -10.74 15.08
C LYS A 113 -3.04 -9.80 15.28
N GLU A 114 -2.99 -8.96 16.30
CA GLU A 114 -4.07 -8.01 16.60
C GLU A 114 -4.22 -6.95 15.50
N GLY A 115 -3.14 -6.56 14.84
CA GLY A 115 -3.16 -5.69 13.67
C GLY A 115 -3.86 -6.36 12.48
N ILE A 116 -3.51 -7.61 12.19
CA ILE A 116 -4.15 -8.41 11.13
C ILE A 116 -5.63 -8.61 11.41
N ASP A 117 -5.99 -8.97 12.64
CA ASP A 117 -7.39 -9.16 13.07
C ASP A 117 -8.20 -7.88 12.93
N TYR A 118 -7.59 -6.73 13.25
CA TYR A 118 -8.22 -5.43 13.06
C TYR A 118 -8.55 -5.19 11.58
N ILE A 119 -7.60 -5.36 10.67
CA ILE A 119 -7.80 -5.22 9.23
C ILE A 119 -8.91 -6.16 8.73
N LEU A 120 -8.87 -7.43 9.12
CA LEU A 120 -9.88 -8.42 8.77
C LEU A 120 -11.28 -8.01 9.27
N GLN A 121 -11.41 -7.55 10.52
CA GLN A 121 -12.69 -7.17 11.10
C GLN A 121 -13.25 -5.89 10.47
N GLN A 122 -12.42 -4.86 10.28
CA GLN A 122 -12.83 -3.57 9.73
C GLN A 122 -13.27 -3.67 8.28
N SER A 123 -12.64 -4.54 7.50
CA SER A 123 -12.97 -4.77 6.10
C SER A 123 -14.12 -5.76 5.86
N ALA A 124 -14.59 -6.48 6.88
CA ALA A 124 -15.58 -7.56 6.73
C ALA A 124 -16.95 -7.10 6.20
N LYS A 125 -17.35 -5.85 6.48
CA LYS A 125 -18.64 -5.27 6.07
C LYS A 125 -18.52 -4.22 4.97
N SER A 126 -17.35 -4.08 4.39
CA SER A 126 -17.10 -3.12 3.32
C SER A 126 -17.85 -3.48 2.04
N PRO A 127 -18.15 -2.49 1.19
CA PRO A 127 -18.90 -2.70 -0.07
C PRO A 127 -18.00 -3.27 -1.19
N ALA A 128 -17.06 -4.13 -0.85
CA ALA A 128 -16.11 -4.79 -1.74
C ALA A 128 -15.64 -6.12 -1.18
N ASN A 129 -14.96 -6.92 -2.01
CA ASN A 129 -14.19 -8.06 -1.53
C ASN A 129 -12.83 -7.58 -1.02
N VAL A 130 -12.42 -8.07 0.14
CA VAL A 130 -11.09 -7.79 0.70
C VAL A 130 -10.44 -9.10 1.07
N PHE A 131 -9.33 -9.39 0.43
CA PHE A 131 -8.48 -10.54 0.69
C PHE A 131 -7.17 -10.06 1.32
N VAL A 132 -6.57 -10.91 2.12
CA VAL A 132 -5.34 -10.59 2.86
C VAL A 132 -4.25 -11.56 2.47
N MET A 133 -3.08 -11.02 2.17
CA MET A 133 -1.82 -11.72 2.11
C MET A 133 -1.17 -11.61 3.50
N LEU A 134 -0.79 -12.71 4.12
CA LEU A 134 -0.18 -12.65 5.46
C LEU A 134 1.25 -12.14 5.37
N PRO A 135 1.64 -11.15 6.18
CA PRO A 135 2.96 -10.52 6.12
C PRO A 135 4.12 -11.52 6.28
N SER A 136 5.03 -11.54 5.33
CA SER A 136 6.17 -12.47 5.33
C SER A 136 7.32 -12.03 6.23
N CYS A 137 7.56 -10.71 6.31
CA CYS A 137 8.76 -10.10 6.87
C CYS A 137 8.42 -9.17 8.06
N VAL A 138 8.07 -9.75 9.20
CA VAL A 138 7.82 -9.01 10.45
C VAL A 138 8.66 -9.62 11.57
N PRO A 139 9.78 -8.98 11.95
CA PRO A 139 10.40 -7.77 11.38
C PRO A 139 10.99 -8.01 9.97
N SER A 140 11.25 -6.92 9.23
CA SER A 140 11.90 -6.98 7.92
C SER A 140 13.38 -7.39 8.04
N THR A 141 14.07 -6.96 9.09
CA THR A 141 15.46 -7.32 9.37
C THR A 141 15.72 -7.59 10.86
N GLU A 142 16.85 -8.22 11.18
CA GLU A 142 17.26 -8.47 12.58
C GLU A 142 17.63 -7.21 13.36
N ILE A 143 17.91 -6.10 12.69
CA ILE A 143 18.24 -4.84 13.35
C ILE A 143 17.02 -3.94 13.59
N ASP A 144 15.84 -4.33 13.10
CA ASP A 144 14.60 -3.61 13.38
C ASP A 144 14.10 -3.87 14.80
N ASP A 145 13.81 -2.77 15.48
CA ASP A 145 13.15 -2.80 16.80
C ASP A 145 11.65 -2.49 16.60
N ASN A 146 10.87 -3.48 16.20
CA ASN A 146 9.42 -3.37 15.96
C ASN A 146 8.56 -3.89 17.13
N GLY A 147 7.23 -3.73 17.00
CA GLY A 147 6.26 -4.10 18.03
C GLY A 147 6.04 -5.60 18.17
N ALA A 148 6.16 -6.35 17.09
CA ALA A 148 5.86 -7.77 17.06
C ALA A 148 6.84 -8.59 16.22
N VAL A 149 6.77 -9.90 16.38
CA VAL A 149 7.38 -10.90 15.50
C VAL A 149 6.25 -11.77 14.99
N PHE A 150 6.18 -12.01 13.69
CA PHE A 150 5.15 -12.84 13.07
C PHE A 150 5.78 -14.06 12.41
N SER A 151 5.69 -15.18 13.10
CA SER A 151 6.33 -16.44 12.73
C SER A 151 5.40 -17.35 11.90
N ALA A 152 5.96 -18.41 11.27
CA ALA A 152 5.16 -19.43 10.61
C ALA A 152 4.15 -20.10 11.57
N GLU A 153 4.46 -20.20 12.86
CA GLU A 153 3.53 -20.73 13.88
C GLU A 153 2.32 -19.82 14.08
N ASP A 154 2.55 -18.49 14.12
CA ASP A 154 1.48 -17.50 14.25
C ASP A 154 0.55 -17.48 13.03
N MET A 155 1.08 -17.80 11.85
CA MET A 155 0.32 -17.82 10.58
C MET A 155 -0.67 -18.99 10.49
N LYS A 156 -0.42 -20.10 11.19
CA LYS A 156 -1.23 -21.32 11.10
C LYS A 156 -2.70 -21.12 11.42
N GLU A 157 -3.01 -20.25 12.37
CA GLU A 157 -4.40 -19.99 12.78
C GLU A 157 -5.24 -19.30 11.70
N TYR A 158 -4.58 -18.70 10.69
CA TYR A 158 -5.26 -17.99 9.61
C TYR A 158 -5.53 -18.84 8.37
N LEU A 159 -4.92 -20.03 8.23
CA LEU A 159 -4.96 -20.84 7.01
C LEU A 159 -6.38 -21.27 6.60
N ASP A 160 -7.26 -21.47 7.56
CA ASP A 160 -8.66 -21.84 7.29
C ASP A 160 -9.57 -20.64 7.00
N ASN A 161 -9.06 -19.41 7.08
CA ASN A 161 -9.82 -18.22 6.78
C ASN A 161 -9.90 -17.99 5.26
N PRO A 162 -11.10 -18.06 4.64
CA PRO A 162 -11.25 -17.96 3.19
C PRO A 162 -10.87 -16.59 2.60
N ARG A 163 -10.54 -15.61 3.43
CA ARG A 163 -10.06 -14.30 3.02
C ARG A 163 -8.52 -14.24 2.99
N ILE A 164 -7.83 -15.25 3.45
CA ILE A 164 -6.37 -15.34 3.33
C ILE A 164 -6.05 -16.03 2.01
N LEU A 165 -5.35 -15.33 1.10
CA LEU A 165 -4.97 -15.86 -0.20
C LEU A 165 -3.57 -16.46 -0.22
N GLY A 166 -2.66 -15.94 0.60
CA GLY A 166 -1.28 -16.37 0.54
C GLY A 166 -0.36 -15.67 1.51
N LEU A 167 0.92 -15.73 1.18
CA LEU A 167 1.99 -15.02 1.88
C LEU A 167 2.23 -13.68 1.18
N GLY A 168 2.22 -12.60 1.94
CA GLY A 168 2.48 -11.25 1.49
C GLY A 168 3.91 -11.05 1.02
N GLU A 169 4.19 -9.89 0.47
CA GLU A 169 5.45 -9.58 -0.20
C GLU A 169 6.69 -10.06 0.57
N VAL A 170 7.47 -10.91 -0.11
CA VAL A 170 8.66 -11.54 0.48
C VAL A 170 9.88 -10.64 0.23
N MET A 171 10.06 -9.63 1.10
CA MET A 171 11.13 -8.63 0.99
C MET A 171 12.53 -9.17 1.32
N ASP A 172 12.63 -10.25 2.10
CA ASP A 172 13.91 -10.86 2.47
C ASP A 172 14.35 -11.88 1.40
N ASP A 173 14.76 -11.36 0.23
CA ASP A 173 15.28 -12.11 -0.90
C ASP A 173 16.49 -12.97 -0.51
N TYR A 174 17.38 -12.44 0.33
CA TYR A 174 18.55 -13.16 0.80
C TYR A 174 18.16 -14.46 1.52
N SER A 175 17.23 -14.40 2.48
CA SER A 175 16.76 -15.59 3.20
C SER A 175 16.06 -16.61 2.30
N VAL A 176 15.39 -16.15 1.23
CA VAL A 176 14.79 -17.02 0.20
C VAL A 176 15.88 -17.73 -0.60
N ILE A 177 16.83 -16.97 -1.16
CA ILE A 177 17.89 -17.45 -2.04
C ILE A 177 18.82 -18.41 -1.28
N HIS A 178 19.18 -18.07 -0.06
CA HIS A 178 20.05 -18.90 0.79
C HIS A 178 19.29 -19.93 1.63
N ARG A 179 17.96 -20.02 1.46
CA ARG A 179 17.10 -21.02 2.10
C ARG A 179 17.19 -21.00 3.63
N GLU A 180 17.17 -19.82 4.22
CA GLU A 180 17.22 -19.69 5.68
C GLU A 180 15.99 -20.33 6.33
N LYS A 181 16.19 -21.07 7.41
CA LYS A 181 15.17 -21.96 8.02
C LYS A 181 13.85 -21.26 8.28
N LYS A 182 13.86 -20.07 8.89
CA LYS A 182 12.64 -19.34 9.27
C LYS A 182 11.82 -18.93 8.03
N MET A 183 12.48 -18.53 6.95
CA MET A 183 11.82 -18.18 5.69
C MET A 183 11.26 -19.44 5.02
N MET A 184 12.05 -20.53 4.96
CA MET A 184 11.58 -21.78 4.38
C MET A 184 10.38 -22.37 5.11
N GLU A 185 10.26 -22.19 6.43
CA GLU A 185 9.07 -22.58 7.20
C GLU A 185 7.83 -21.83 6.73
N LYS A 186 7.93 -20.52 6.48
CA LYS A 186 6.83 -19.68 5.95
C LYS A 186 6.46 -20.08 4.52
N LEU A 187 7.44 -20.18 3.61
CA LEU A 187 7.19 -20.58 2.23
C LEU A 187 6.57 -21.97 2.13
N SER A 188 7.02 -22.92 2.94
CA SER A 188 6.46 -24.27 2.99
C SER A 188 5.01 -24.29 3.47
N LEU A 189 4.67 -23.44 4.46
CA LEU A 189 3.32 -23.32 4.98
C LEU A 189 2.35 -22.85 3.89
N PHE A 190 2.79 -21.95 3.02
CA PHE A 190 2.01 -21.38 1.92
C PHE A 190 2.29 -22.02 0.55
N SER A 191 2.92 -23.18 0.48
CA SER A 191 3.30 -23.85 -0.77
C SER A 191 2.14 -24.18 -1.74
N ARG A 192 0.88 -24.10 -1.30
CA ARG A 192 -0.34 -24.26 -2.12
C ARG A 192 -1.12 -22.95 -2.31
N HIS A 193 -0.57 -21.86 -1.90
CA HIS A 193 -1.15 -20.52 -1.98
C HIS A 193 -0.27 -19.63 -2.84
N ILE A 194 -0.70 -18.41 -3.09
CA ILE A 194 0.12 -17.42 -3.77
C ILE A 194 1.22 -16.92 -2.81
N LEU A 195 2.42 -16.78 -3.33
CA LEU A 195 3.55 -16.15 -2.66
C LEU A 195 3.86 -14.85 -3.40
N ASP A 196 3.50 -13.72 -2.82
CA ASP A 196 3.80 -12.42 -3.40
C ASP A 196 5.27 -12.05 -3.19
N GLY A 197 5.86 -11.42 -4.19
CA GLY A 197 7.24 -10.99 -4.19
C GLY A 197 7.42 -9.50 -4.00
N HIS A 198 8.66 -9.18 -3.63
CA HIS A 198 9.21 -7.83 -3.56
C HIS A 198 10.69 -7.96 -3.93
N ALA A 199 11.01 -7.73 -5.19
CA ALA A 199 12.32 -8.07 -5.76
C ALA A 199 12.91 -6.92 -6.58
N PRO A 200 13.30 -5.79 -5.93
CA PRO A 200 13.92 -4.68 -6.65
C PRO A 200 15.33 -5.06 -7.12
N PHE A 201 15.53 -5.11 -8.45
CA PHE A 201 16.86 -5.24 -9.08
C PHE A 201 17.73 -6.42 -8.63
N LEU A 202 17.14 -7.60 -8.50
CA LEU A 202 17.94 -8.81 -8.27
C LEU A 202 18.80 -9.16 -9.50
N PRO A 203 20.07 -9.56 -9.32
CA PRO A 203 20.84 -10.21 -10.38
C PRO A 203 20.09 -11.42 -10.94
N LYS A 204 20.34 -11.74 -12.21
CA LYS A 204 19.56 -12.76 -12.95
C LYS A 204 19.51 -14.12 -12.25
N GLU A 205 20.64 -14.60 -11.75
CA GLU A 205 20.73 -15.87 -11.05
C GLU A 205 19.96 -15.84 -9.72
N ASP A 206 20.04 -14.72 -8.99
CA ASP A 206 19.33 -14.51 -7.74
C ASP A 206 17.83 -14.41 -7.97
N LEU A 207 17.39 -13.70 -9.02
CA LEU A 207 15.98 -13.65 -9.44
C LEU A 207 15.42 -15.04 -9.76
N GLN A 208 16.19 -15.86 -10.50
CA GLN A 208 15.79 -17.22 -10.81
C GLN A 208 15.71 -18.10 -9.54
N ALA A 209 16.66 -17.94 -8.61
CA ALA A 209 16.64 -18.67 -7.34
C ALA A 209 15.45 -18.23 -6.46
N TYR A 210 15.12 -16.93 -6.47
CA TYR A 210 13.96 -16.38 -5.79
C TYR A 210 12.65 -16.95 -6.34
N ALA A 211 12.44 -16.90 -7.65
CA ALA A 211 11.27 -17.48 -8.32
C ALA A 211 11.20 -19.01 -8.15
N LEU A 212 12.34 -19.72 -8.22
CA LEU A 212 12.41 -21.18 -8.01
C LEU A 212 11.89 -21.60 -6.63
N ASN A 213 12.01 -20.75 -5.61
CA ASN A 213 11.45 -20.99 -4.29
C ASN A 213 9.94 -20.73 -4.19
N GLY A 214 9.27 -20.46 -5.31
CA GLY A 214 7.82 -20.40 -5.43
C GLY A 214 7.22 -19.00 -5.41
N ILE A 215 8.03 -17.94 -5.41
CA ILE A 215 7.55 -16.57 -5.51
C ILE A 215 6.97 -16.34 -6.90
N GLN A 216 5.75 -15.79 -6.97
CA GLN A 216 4.94 -15.79 -8.20
C GLN A 216 4.66 -14.40 -8.76
N THR A 217 4.81 -13.34 -7.95
CA THR A 217 4.48 -11.97 -8.35
C THR A 217 5.62 -11.02 -8.02
N ASP A 218 5.58 -9.81 -8.60
CA ASP A 218 6.39 -8.67 -8.19
C ASP A 218 5.68 -7.35 -8.54
N HIS A 219 5.96 -6.29 -7.79
CA HIS A 219 5.45 -4.94 -8.04
C HIS A 219 6.56 -3.87 -8.04
N GLU A 220 7.83 -4.29 -7.84
CA GLU A 220 8.97 -3.40 -7.67
C GLU A 220 9.67 -3.03 -8.99
N ALA A 221 9.34 -3.66 -10.13
CA ALA A 221 9.94 -3.33 -11.40
C ALA A 221 9.70 -1.86 -11.78
N VAL A 222 10.78 -1.09 -11.94
CA VAL A 222 10.72 0.33 -12.34
C VAL A 222 11.02 0.53 -13.83
N ASP A 223 11.61 -0.46 -14.49
CA ASP A 223 11.88 -0.46 -15.93
C ASP A 223 11.40 -1.77 -16.59
N PHE A 224 11.19 -1.70 -17.88
CA PHE A 224 10.62 -2.81 -18.63
C PHE A 224 11.59 -3.98 -18.83
N ASP A 225 12.88 -3.72 -18.95
CA ASP A 225 13.85 -4.79 -19.20
C ASP A 225 13.93 -5.73 -17.99
N TYR A 226 13.91 -5.16 -16.78
CA TYR A 226 13.85 -5.95 -15.55
C TYR A 226 12.51 -6.68 -15.41
N ALA A 227 11.38 -6.02 -15.69
CA ALA A 227 10.07 -6.67 -15.69
C ALA A 227 10.02 -7.85 -16.67
N LEU A 228 10.68 -7.73 -17.83
CA LEU A 228 10.79 -8.80 -18.81
C LEU A 228 11.59 -10.01 -18.27
N GLU A 229 12.67 -9.78 -17.54
CA GLU A 229 13.44 -10.87 -16.89
C GLU A 229 12.60 -11.57 -15.81
N GLN A 230 11.81 -10.83 -15.04
CA GLN A 230 10.88 -11.39 -14.06
C GLN A 230 9.79 -12.25 -14.71
N ILE A 231 9.19 -11.78 -15.80
CA ILE A 231 8.19 -12.55 -16.58
C ILE A 231 8.83 -13.84 -17.14
N ARG A 232 10.07 -13.76 -17.66
CA ARG A 232 10.81 -14.93 -18.14
C ARG A 232 11.15 -15.93 -17.03
N ALA A 233 11.25 -15.46 -15.80
CA ALA A 233 11.35 -16.30 -14.60
C ALA A 233 10.00 -16.90 -14.15
N GLY A 234 8.89 -16.56 -14.83
CA GLY A 234 7.55 -17.07 -14.56
C GLY A 234 6.72 -16.22 -13.60
N MET A 235 7.17 -15.01 -13.30
CA MET A 235 6.47 -14.12 -12.37
C MET A 235 5.40 -13.28 -13.08
N HIS A 236 4.38 -12.88 -12.33
CA HIS A 236 3.34 -11.93 -12.75
C HIS A 236 3.67 -10.53 -12.21
N ILE A 237 3.55 -9.49 -13.03
CA ILE A 237 3.95 -8.14 -12.68
C ILE A 237 2.73 -7.28 -12.34
N HIS A 238 2.70 -6.77 -11.13
CA HIS A 238 1.73 -5.76 -10.71
C HIS A 238 2.31 -4.37 -10.97
N ILE A 239 1.78 -3.69 -11.98
CA ILE A 239 2.22 -2.35 -12.37
C ILE A 239 1.71 -1.35 -11.35
N ARG A 240 2.63 -0.73 -10.63
CA ARG A 240 2.38 0.17 -9.51
C ARG A 240 2.09 1.61 -9.98
N GLU A 241 0.99 2.19 -9.45
CA GLU A 241 0.63 3.59 -9.64
C GLU A 241 0.10 4.17 -8.31
N GLY A 242 1.00 4.30 -7.35
CA GLY A 242 0.76 4.79 -5.99
C GLY A 242 1.00 6.28 -5.81
N SER A 243 1.26 6.70 -4.57
CA SER A 243 1.72 8.04 -4.22
C SER A 243 3.25 8.10 -4.10
N ALA A 244 3.86 7.07 -3.52
CA ALA A 244 5.31 6.98 -3.35
C ALA A 244 6.03 6.55 -4.63
N ALA A 245 5.46 5.59 -5.37
CA ALA A 245 6.07 5.04 -6.57
C ALA A 245 5.06 4.93 -7.73
N ARG A 246 5.48 5.34 -8.94
CA ARG A 246 4.66 5.42 -10.14
C ARG A 246 5.41 4.84 -11.33
N ASN A 247 5.29 3.53 -11.53
CA ASN A 247 6.06 2.80 -12.56
C ASN A 247 5.24 2.56 -13.84
N LEU A 248 3.95 2.92 -13.85
CA LEU A 248 3.01 2.60 -14.92
C LEU A 248 3.49 3.12 -16.29
N GLU A 249 3.96 4.35 -16.37
CA GLU A 249 4.36 4.93 -17.64
C GLU A 249 5.53 4.17 -18.28
N ALA A 250 6.56 3.85 -17.52
CA ALA A 250 7.74 3.14 -17.98
C ALA A 250 7.37 1.73 -18.49
N LEU A 251 6.58 0.99 -17.71
CA LEU A 251 6.21 -0.37 -18.04
C LEU A 251 5.23 -0.45 -19.21
N VAL A 252 4.22 0.44 -19.27
CA VAL A 252 3.27 0.49 -20.40
C VAL A 252 3.97 0.85 -21.70
N LYS A 253 4.90 1.82 -21.70
CA LYS A 253 5.72 2.13 -22.88
C LYS A 253 6.54 0.92 -23.36
N GLY A 254 7.11 0.16 -22.44
CA GLY A 254 7.83 -1.08 -22.74
C GLY A 254 6.91 -2.15 -23.34
N ILE A 255 5.74 -2.39 -22.74
CA ILE A 255 4.71 -3.33 -23.26
C ILE A 255 4.38 -2.98 -24.72
N LEU A 256 4.13 -1.70 -25.01
CA LEU A 256 3.78 -1.22 -26.35
C LEU A 256 4.95 -1.38 -27.34
N ALA A 257 6.15 -0.98 -26.95
CA ALA A 257 7.34 -1.08 -27.81
C ALA A 257 7.65 -2.51 -28.21
N HIS A 258 7.45 -3.47 -27.30
CA HIS A 258 7.72 -4.90 -27.53
C HIS A 258 6.48 -5.68 -28.00
N LYS A 259 5.31 -5.02 -28.14
CA LYS A 259 4.03 -5.66 -28.50
C LYS A 259 3.71 -6.89 -27.62
N MET A 260 3.93 -6.73 -26.32
CA MET A 260 3.77 -7.83 -25.37
C MET A 260 2.29 -8.21 -25.16
N ASP A 261 2.05 -9.50 -24.94
CA ASP A 261 0.80 -9.98 -24.37
C ASP A 261 0.69 -9.48 -22.92
N THR A 262 -0.47 -8.93 -22.56
CA THR A 262 -0.67 -8.30 -21.26
C THR A 262 -1.11 -9.26 -20.13
N ARG A 263 -1.24 -10.56 -20.40
CA ARG A 263 -1.73 -11.56 -19.41
C ARG A 263 -0.91 -11.66 -18.15
N ALA A 264 0.41 -11.42 -18.24
CA ALA A 264 1.30 -11.44 -17.08
C ALA A 264 1.38 -10.10 -16.34
N PHE A 265 0.45 -9.18 -16.61
CA PHE A 265 0.43 -7.86 -15.99
C PHE A 265 -0.92 -7.57 -15.32
N SER A 266 -0.88 -6.91 -14.18
CA SER A 266 -2.01 -6.33 -13.46
C SER A 266 -1.68 -4.92 -13.00
N PHE A 267 -2.66 -4.18 -12.46
CA PHE A 267 -2.41 -2.90 -11.80
C PHE A 267 -2.52 -3.06 -10.29
N CYS A 268 -1.71 -2.27 -9.57
CA CYS A 268 -1.80 -2.13 -8.13
C CYS A 268 -1.57 -0.67 -7.71
N THR A 269 -1.95 -0.34 -6.47
CA THR A 269 -1.69 0.99 -5.91
C THR A 269 -0.50 1.00 -4.95
N ASP A 270 -0.23 -0.10 -4.28
CA ASP A 270 0.81 -0.19 -3.25
C ASP A 270 0.57 0.88 -2.16
N ASP A 271 1.48 1.81 -1.95
CA ASP A 271 1.30 2.97 -1.06
C ASP A 271 0.59 4.10 -1.80
N LYS A 272 -0.71 4.29 -1.53
CA LYS A 272 -1.49 5.39 -2.11
C LYS A 272 -2.23 6.18 -1.05
N HIS A 273 -1.91 7.47 -0.96
CA HIS A 273 -2.53 8.37 0.00
C HIS A 273 -3.97 8.70 -0.36
N ILE A 274 -4.77 8.98 0.66
CA ILE A 274 -6.20 9.28 0.48
C ILE A 274 -6.44 10.51 -0.40
N GLU A 275 -5.58 11.52 -0.32
CA GLU A 275 -5.67 12.73 -1.17
C GLU A 275 -5.57 12.41 -2.65
N ASP A 276 -4.66 11.50 -3.04
CA ASP A 276 -4.51 11.08 -4.43
C ASP A 276 -5.70 10.24 -4.90
N ILE A 277 -6.26 9.39 -4.04
CA ILE A 277 -7.47 8.62 -4.36
C ILE A 277 -8.65 9.56 -4.63
N ILE A 278 -8.79 10.62 -3.84
CA ILE A 278 -9.87 11.61 -4.03
C ILE A 278 -9.66 12.38 -5.34
N ARG A 279 -8.43 12.86 -5.59
CA ARG A 279 -8.08 13.72 -6.72
C ARG A 279 -8.10 13.00 -8.05
N GLU A 280 -7.46 11.84 -8.16
CA GLU A 280 -7.23 11.18 -9.44
C GLU A 280 -7.98 9.84 -9.60
N GLY A 281 -8.41 9.23 -8.51
CA GLY A 281 -9.04 7.90 -8.49
C GLY A 281 -8.10 6.81 -7.98
N HIS A 282 -8.59 5.59 -7.96
CA HIS A 282 -7.89 4.38 -7.52
C HIS A 282 -7.38 3.58 -8.74
N ILE A 283 -7.71 2.30 -8.90
CA ILE A 283 -7.36 1.52 -10.11
C ILE A 283 -7.92 2.15 -11.39
N SER A 284 -9.05 2.88 -11.30
CA SER A 284 -9.60 3.66 -12.43
C SER A 284 -8.62 4.69 -13.00
N HIS A 285 -7.74 5.26 -12.16
CA HIS A 285 -6.67 6.15 -12.60
C HIS A 285 -5.63 5.39 -13.43
N ALA A 286 -5.17 4.23 -12.95
CA ALA A 286 -4.20 3.40 -13.67
C ALA A 286 -4.74 2.96 -15.04
N VAL A 287 -5.99 2.52 -15.11
CA VAL A 287 -6.65 2.15 -16.38
C VAL A 287 -6.68 3.34 -17.35
N ARG A 288 -7.18 4.50 -16.91
CA ARG A 288 -7.26 5.71 -17.75
C ARG A 288 -5.88 6.16 -18.24
N LYS A 289 -4.88 6.18 -17.36
CA LYS A 289 -3.51 6.56 -17.70
C LYS A 289 -2.88 5.59 -18.69
N ALA A 290 -3.07 4.29 -18.53
CA ALA A 290 -2.57 3.28 -19.45
C ALA A 290 -3.18 3.42 -20.87
N ILE A 291 -4.49 3.67 -20.96
CA ILE A 291 -5.18 3.94 -22.23
C ILE A 291 -4.66 5.22 -22.87
N ALA A 292 -4.50 6.29 -22.09
CA ALA A 292 -3.94 7.56 -22.61
C ALA A 292 -2.51 7.42 -23.13
N LEU A 293 -1.72 6.47 -22.62
CA LEU A 293 -0.39 6.12 -23.13
C LEU A 293 -0.42 5.27 -24.41
N GLY A 294 -1.61 4.80 -24.83
CA GLY A 294 -1.80 4.03 -26.07
C GLY A 294 -2.03 2.53 -25.86
N LEU A 295 -2.18 2.06 -24.61
CA LEU A 295 -2.56 0.67 -24.38
C LEU A 295 -3.97 0.41 -24.91
N PRO A 296 -4.24 -0.69 -25.65
CA PRO A 296 -5.59 -1.00 -26.09
C PRO A 296 -6.58 -1.03 -24.91
N THR A 297 -7.74 -0.39 -25.09
CA THR A 297 -8.75 -0.22 -24.03
C THR A 297 -9.08 -1.54 -23.35
N TYR A 298 -9.38 -2.60 -24.13
CA TYR A 298 -9.70 -3.91 -23.56
C TYR A 298 -8.57 -4.51 -22.73
N SER A 299 -7.30 -4.33 -23.16
CA SER A 299 -6.13 -4.81 -22.42
C SER A 299 -5.99 -4.13 -21.05
N ALA A 300 -6.20 -2.80 -21.01
CA ALA A 300 -6.19 -2.08 -19.73
C ALA A 300 -7.28 -2.58 -18.77
N TYR A 301 -8.48 -2.87 -19.28
CA TYR A 301 -9.54 -3.46 -18.45
C TYR A 301 -9.23 -4.90 -18.05
N GLN A 302 -8.62 -5.72 -18.91
CA GLN A 302 -8.17 -7.06 -18.54
C GLN A 302 -7.15 -7.02 -17.39
N MET A 303 -6.15 -6.16 -17.47
CA MET A 303 -5.13 -5.96 -16.43
C MET A 303 -5.74 -5.51 -15.10
N ALA A 304 -6.80 -4.71 -15.13
CA ALA A 304 -7.51 -4.24 -13.95
C ALA A 304 -8.52 -5.26 -13.37
N THR A 305 -8.76 -6.39 -14.03
CA THR A 305 -9.87 -7.29 -13.68
C THR A 305 -9.47 -8.77 -13.76
N ILE A 306 -9.59 -9.37 -14.95
CA ILE A 306 -9.45 -10.82 -15.13
C ILE A 306 -8.01 -11.29 -14.89
N ASN A 307 -6.99 -10.53 -15.29
CA ASN A 307 -5.60 -10.93 -15.11
C ASN A 307 -5.25 -11.05 -13.63
N THR A 308 -5.66 -10.07 -12.82
CA THR A 308 -5.50 -10.13 -11.36
C THR A 308 -6.30 -11.29 -10.76
N ALA A 309 -7.55 -11.47 -11.21
CA ALA A 309 -8.39 -12.56 -10.70
C ALA A 309 -7.79 -13.95 -11.02
N GLU A 310 -7.19 -14.14 -12.19
CA GLU A 310 -6.52 -15.38 -12.57
C GLU A 310 -5.21 -15.59 -11.80
N CYS A 311 -4.40 -14.53 -11.64
CA CYS A 311 -3.16 -14.58 -10.86
C CYS A 311 -3.41 -15.11 -9.44
N TYR A 312 -4.45 -14.58 -8.76
CA TYR A 312 -4.80 -14.97 -7.39
C TYR A 312 -5.82 -16.12 -7.27
N GLY A 313 -6.16 -16.79 -8.38
CA GLY A 313 -7.12 -17.90 -8.36
C GLY A 313 -8.56 -17.51 -8.00
N LEU A 314 -8.92 -16.24 -8.13
CA LEU A 314 -10.24 -15.70 -7.80
C LEU A 314 -11.28 -15.97 -8.88
N SER A 315 -11.53 -17.24 -9.16
CA SER A 315 -12.36 -17.73 -10.28
C SER A 315 -13.81 -17.22 -10.31
N LYS A 316 -14.26 -16.53 -9.27
CA LYS A 316 -15.61 -15.93 -9.18
C LYS A 316 -15.63 -14.42 -9.44
N LEU A 317 -14.48 -13.80 -9.69
CA LEU A 317 -14.33 -12.35 -9.89
C LEU A 317 -13.73 -12.03 -11.26
N GLY A 318 -13.69 -10.76 -11.63
CA GLY A 318 -12.95 -10.23 -12.76
C GLY A 318 -13.59 -10.37 -14.14
N ALA A 319 -14.82 -10.88 -14.26
CA ALA A 319 -15.51 -10.94 -15.54
C ALA A 319 -17.03 -10.89 -15.38
N ILE A 320 -17.73 -10.42 -16.41
CA ILE A 320 -19.19 -10.48 -16.50
C ILE A 320 -19.56 -11.75 -17.25
N THR A 321 -19.79 -12.83 -16.50
CA THR A 321 -20.21 -14.11 -17.06
C THR A 321 -20.99 -14.92 -16.02
N VAL A 322 -21.77 -15.90 -16.47
CA VAL A 322 -22.60 -16.74 -15.61
C VAL A 322 -21.80 -17.43 -14.51
N GLY A 323 -22.32 -17.42 -13.30
CA GLY A 323 -21.71 -18.03 -12.12
C GLY A 323 -20.58 -17.22 -11.47
N ARG A 324 -20.22 -16.05 -12.01
CA ARG A 324 -19.34 -15.08 -11.32
C ARG A 324 -20.15 -14.13 -10.44
N GLN A 325 -19.52 -13.54 -9.46
CA GLN A 325 -20.11 -12.54 -8.57
C GLN A 325 -20.51 -11.31 -9.38
N ALA A 326 -21.60 -10.71 -9.03
CA ALA A 326 -22.14 -9.55 -9.75
C ALA A 326 -21.47 -8.25 -9.26
N ASP A 327 -20.17 -8.15 -9.51
CA ASP A 327 -19.34 -6.98 -9.27
C ASP A 327 -19.06 -6.32 -10.62
N PHE A 328 -19.67 -5.17 -10.87
CA PHE A 328 -19.55 -4.50 -12.15
C PHE A 328 -19.75 -2.98 -12.04
N LEU A 329 -19.26 -2.29 -13.05
CA LEU A 329 -19.36 -0.85 -13.20
C LEU A 329 -20.25 -0.53 -14.40
N LEU A 330 -21.06 0.54 -14.29
CA LEU A 330 -21.65 1.23 -15.43
C LEU A 330 -20.72 2.39 -15.80
N ILE A 331 -20.31 2.44 -17.06
CA ILE A 331 -19.35 3.42 -17.58
C ILE A 331 -19.94 4.07 -18.83
N SER A 332 -19.93 5.41 -18.90
CA SER A 332 -20.37 6.17 -20.07
C SER A 332 -19.31 6.27 -21.16
N ASP A 333 -18.05 6.36 -20.77
CA ASP A 333 -16.89 6.44 -21.65
C ASP A 333 -15.78 5.49 -21.16
N LEU A 334 -15.45 4.48 -21.99
CA LEU A 334 -14.42 3.47 -21.65
C LEU A 334 -12.99 4.05 -21.66
N GLU A 335 -12.70 5.02 -22.52
CA GLU A 335 -11.35 5.58 -22.63
C GLU A 335 -11.04 6.52 -21.47
N ASN A 336 -12.00 7.36 -21.09
CA ASN A 336 -11.88 8.28 -19.95
C ASN A 336 -12.25 7.62 -18.61
N VAL A 337 -12.76 6.38 -18.63
CA VAL A 337 -13.18 5.61 -17.46
C VAL A 337 -14.20 6.39 -16.63
N GLU A 338 -15.24 6.93 -17.31
CA GLU A 338 -16.30 7.70 -16.66
C GLU A 338 -17.32 6.79 -15.98
N ILE A 339 -17.10 6.52 -14.70
CA ILE A 339 -17.93 5.63 -13.89
C ILE A 339 -19.20 6.36 -13.44
N THR A 340 -20.36 5.82 -13.81
CA THR A 340 -21.69 6.37 -13.43
C THR A 340 -22.34 5.61 -12.29
N ALA A 341 -22.00 4.34 -12.11
CA ALA A 341 -22.43 3.53 -10.98
C ALA A 341 -21.51 2.33 -10.75
N VAL A 342 -21.40 1.92 -9.50
CA VAL A 342 -20.64 0.75 -9.06
C VAL A 342 -21.59 -0.22 -8.37
N TYR A 343 -21.44 -1.50 -8.65
CA TYR A 343 -22.22 -2.57 -8.03
C TYR A 343 -21.31 -3.63 -7.43
N HIS A 344 -21.58 -4.00 -6.19
CA HIS A 344 -20.95 -5.11 -5.49
C HIS A 344 -22.02 -6.14 -5.11
N LYS A 345 -21.83 -7.38 -5.55
CA LYS A 345 -22.84 -8.47 -5.38
C LYS A 345 -24.24 -8.06 -5.85
N GLY A 346 -24.31 -7.32 -6.94
CA GLY A 346 -25.57 -6.81 -7.51
C GLY A 346 -26.23 -5.69 -6.71
N LYS A 347 -25.62 -5.16 -5.67
CA LYS A 347 -26.08 -4.00 -4.90
C LYS A 347 -25.29 -2.77 -5.30
N LYS A 348 -25.97 -1.66 -5.56
CA LYS A 348 -25.32 -0.39 -5.87
C LYS A 348 -24.53 0.08 -4.67
N VAL A 349 -23.26 0.39 -4.88
CA VAL A 349 -22.41 1.08 -3.90
C VAL A 349 -22.84 2.53 -3.88
N VAL A 350 -23.09 3.05 -2.69
CA VAL A 350 -23.50 4.43 -2.46
C VAL A 350 -22.59 5.07 -1.45
N GLU A 351 -22.34 6.36 -1.62
CA GLU A 351 -21.75 7.18 -0.60
C GLU A 351 -22.73 7.27 0.57
N SER A 352 -22.32 6.85 1.74
CA SER A 352 -23.11 7.12 2.94
C SER A 352 -22.86 8.56 3.37
N GLU A 353 -23.90 9.34 3.61
CA GLU A 353 -23.77 10.72 4.14
C GLU A 353 -23.00 10.78 5.47
N HIS A 354 -22.89 9.65 6.17
CA HIS A 354 -22.11 9.48 7.40
C HIS A 354 -21.36 8.14 7.35
N LEU A 355 -20.08 8.18 6.95
CA LEU A 355 -19.19 7.04 7.11
C LEU A 355 -19.07 6.74 8.61
N SER A 356 -19.67 5.64 9.06
CA SER A 356 -19.58 5.19 10.45
C SER A 356 -18.21 4.55 10.65
N ILE A 357 -17.30 5.28 11.28
CA ILE A 357 -15.97 4.75 11.65
C ILE A 357 -16.17 3.65 12.71
N PRO A 358 -15.82 2.39 12.42
CA PRO A 358 -15.98 1.30 13.38
C PRO A 358 -15.11 1.51 14.63
N ARG A 359 -15.58 1.06 15.78
CA ARG A 359 -14.82 1.17 17.03
C ARG A 359 -13.53 0.37 16.96
N CYS A 360 -12.39 1.06 17.11
CA CYS A 360 -11.10 0.44 17.28
C CYS A 360 -10.92 -0.06 18.73
N PRO A 361 -10.36 -1.25 18.97
CA PRO A 361 -9.98 -1.70 20.31
C PRO A 361 -9.03 -0.71 20.99
N SER A 362 -9.26 -0.39 22.25
CA SER A 362 -8.49 0.62 22.99
C SER A 362 -6.99 0.30 23.08
N LYS A 363 -6.62 -0.98 23.06
CA LYS A 363 -5.21 -1.42 23.07
C LYS A 363 -4.47 -1.01 21.78
N LEU A 364 -5.14 -1.01 20.63
CA LEU A 364 -4.56 -0.56 19.37
C LEU A 364 -4.42 0.97 19.28
N LYS A 365 -5.01 1.71 20.21
CA LYS A 365 -4.83 3.16 20.37
C LYS A 365 -3.77 3.55 21.40
N LYS A 366 -2.99 2.60 21.89
CA LYS A 366 -1.95 2.80 22.90
C LYS A 366 -0.68 2.04 22.49
N THR A 367 -0.09 2.45 21.38
CA THR A 367 1.08 1.76 20.80
C THR A 367 2.37 2.59 20.88
N VAL A 368 2.33 3.76 21.53
CA VAL A 368 3.52 4.57 21.80
C VAL A 368 3.85 4.47 23.29
N HIS A 369 4.76 3.55 23.62
CA HIS A 369 5.16 3.25 25.01
C HIS A 369 6.37 4.10 25.45
N LEU A 370 6.23 5.42 25.35
CA LEU A 370 7.27 6.39 25.70
C LEU A 370 6.76 7.41 26.71
N SER A 371 7.62 7.79 27.63
CA SER A 371 7.45 9.01 28.42
C SER A 371 8.00 10.21 27.66
N PRO A 372 7.51 11.43 27.94
CA PRO A 372 8.02 12.65 27.29
C PRO A 372 9.55 12.77 27.38
N LEU A 373 10.16 13.08 26.26
CA LEU A 373 11.60 13.22 26.14
C LEU A 373 12.06 14.63 26.54
N LYS A 374 13.35 14.75 26.85
CA LYS A 374 14.01 16.05 27.08
C LYS A 374 14.88 16.38 25.88
N GLU A 375 15.14 17.65 25.61
CA GLU A 375 15.98 18.14 24.49
C GLU A 375 17.34 17.42 24.41
N ARG A 376 17.96 17.09 25.59
CA ARG A 376 19.21 16.35 25.63
C ARG A 376 19.17 14.98 24.94
N ALA A 377 17.99 14.41 24.73
CA ALA A 377 17.80 13.16 24.00
C ALA A 377 18.20 13.28 22.53
N PHE A 378 18.19 14.48 21.98
CA PHE A 378 18.52 14.77 20.58
C PHE A 378 19.97 15.26 20.39
N ARG A 379 20.76 15.36 21.45
CA ARG A 379 22.18 15.78 21.34
C ARG A 379 22.96 14.79 20.47
N LEU A 380 23.66 15.35 19.48
CA LEU A 380 24.53 14.62 18.55
C LEU A 380 25.94 15.21 18.58
N PRO A 381 26.85 14.65 19.40
CA PRO A 381 28.22 15.13 19.45
C PRO A 381 29.00 14.72 18.20
N ILE A 382 29.78 15.63 17.64
CA ILE A 382 30.72 15.34 16.56
C ILE A 382 32.11 15.14 17.20
N SER A 383 32.45 13.89 17.44
CA SER A 383 33.75 13.50 18.06
C SER A 383 34.84 13.25 17.02
N LYS A 384 34.47 12.74 15.83
CA LYS A 384 35.32 12.56 14.66
C LYS A 384 34.98 13.63 13.63
N GLN A 385 36.00 14.16 12.94
CA GLN A 385 35.73 15.19 11.91
C GLN A 385 35.04 14.62 10.68
N GLU A 386 35.33 13.38 10.30
CA GLU A 386 34.68 12.66 9.23
C GLU A 386 33.39 12.00 9.76
N VAL A 387 32.25 12.37 9.21
CA VAL A 387 30.93 11.87 9.61
C VAL A 387 30.15 11.34 8.41
N ASN A 388 29.35 10.31 8.63
CA ASN A 388 28.43 9.79 7.64
C ASN A 388 27.14 10.65 7.61
N VAL A 389 26.71 11.02 6.43
CA VAL A 389 25.48 11.78 6.17
C VAL A 389 24.60 11.00 5.22
N ILE A 390 23.30 10.96 5.49
CA ILE A 390 22.28 10.39 4.61
C ILE A 390 21.93 11.46 3.57
N ALA A 391 22.36 11.27 2.31
CA ALA A 391 21.98 12.17 1.23
C ALA A 391 20.68 11.68 0.58
N MET A 392 19.66 12.51 0.63
CA MET A 392 18.36 12.31 0.00
C MET A 392 18.36 12.97 -1.37
N GLU A 393 17.68 12.35 -2.33
CA GLU A 393 17.45 12.89 -3.67
C GLU A 393 15.95 13.07 -3.90
N GLU A 394 15.57 14.20 -4.49
CA GLU A 394 14.17 14.50 -4.81
C GLU A 394 13.58 13.43 -5.73
N GLY A 395 12.38 12.93 -5.40
CA GLY A 395 11.68 11.91 -6.18
C GLY A 395 12.27 10.50 -6.08
N GLN A 396 13.23 10.26 -5.15
CA GLN A 396 13.83 8.94 -4.93
C GLN A 396 13.60 8.46 -3.49
N ILE A 397 13.40 7.15 -3.34
CA ILE A 397 13.37 6.50 -2.02
C ILE A 397 14.76 5.99 -1.60
N THR A 398 15.67 5.82 -2.55
CA THR A 398 17.07 5.47 -2.30
C THR A 398 17.84 6.64 -1.72
N THR A 399 18.93 6.37 -1.02
CA THR A 399 19.82 7.40 -0.46
C THR A 399 21.26 7.12 -0.84
N LYS A 400 22.11 8.13 -0.77
CA LYS A 400 23.56 7.99 -0.92
C LYS A 400 24.28 8.23 0.39
N ARG A 401 25.33 7.48 0.65
CA ARG A 401 26.23 7.74 1.74
C ARG A 401 27.21 8.85 1.38
N LEU A 402 27.17 9.95 2.09
CA LEU A 402 28.21 10.97 2.02
C LEU A 402 29.12 10.90 3.25
N GLN A 403 30.42 11.11 3.05
CA GLN A 403 31.38 11.31 4.12
C GLN A 403 31.84 12.76 4.08
N VAL A 404 31.49 13.53 5.12
CA VAL A 404 31.73 14.97 5.15
C VAL A 404 32.60 15.34 6.34
N MET A 405 33.38 16.41 6.18
CA MET A 405 34.25 16.93 7.23
C MET A 405 33.53 18.03 8.03
N LEU A 406 33.17 17.71 9.26
CA LEU A 406 32.55 18.67 10.17
C LEU A 406 33.50 19.04 11.34
N LYS A 407 33.34 20.24 11.86
CA LYS A 407 34.08 20.66 13.07
C LYS A 407 33.59 19.88 14.28
N ARG A 408 34.51 19.44 15.13
CA ARG A 408 34.17 18.81 16.41
C ARG A 408 33.32 19.75 17.26
N CYS A 409 32.23 19.24 17.80
CA CYS A 409 31.34 19.98 18.68
C CYS A 409 30.64 19.05 19.68
N SER A 410 30.16 19.61 20.77
CA SER A 410 29.41 18.87 21.80
C SER A 410 27.99 18.55 21.38
N ASN A 411 27.47 19.28 20.37
CA ASN A 411 26.16 19.06 19.78
C ASN A 411 26.11 19.68 18.38
N PHE A 412 25.75 18.87 17.38
CA PHE A 412 25.46 19.32 16.03
C PHE A 412 24.04 19.93 15.98
N THR A 413 23.89 21.04 15.25
CA THR A 413 22.57 21.65 14.91
C THR A 413 22.58 22.11 13.47
N GLY A 414 21.46 21.95 12.76
CA GLY A 414 21.29 22.41 11.38
C GLY A 414 21.35 23.92 11.24
N GLU A 415 21.02 24.68 12.29
CA GLU A 415 21.16 26.14 12.29
C GLU A 415 22.60 26.63 11.97
N LYS A 416 23.61 25.82 12.32
CA LYS A 416 25.03 26.14 12.03
C LYS A 416 25.50 25.62 10.68
N TYR A 417 24.78 24.68 10.10
CA TYR A 417 25.10 24.01 8.85
C TYR A 417 23.80 23.87 8.02
N PRO A 418 23.35 24.95 7.35
CA PRO A 418 22.03 24.98 6.71
C PRO A 418 21.79 23.89 5.66
N GLU A 419 22.87 23.37 5.06
CA GLU A 419 22.82 22.27 4.12
C GLU A 419 22.48 20.91 4.74
N TYR A 420 22.57 20.80 6.09
CA TYR A 420 22.36 19.54 6.83
C TYR A 420 21.30 19.70 7.91
N GLN A 421 20.45 18.68 8.05
CA GLN A 421 19.49 18.58 9.14
C GLN A 421 19.83 17.41 10.05
N LYS A 422 19.43 17.50 11.31
CA LYS A 422 19.49 16.40 12.26
C LYS A 422 18.31 15.46 12.03
N ILE A 423 18.57 14.14 12.07
CA ILE A 423 17.55 13.11 12.05
C ILE A 423 17.66 12.24 13.29
N ALA A 424 16.54 11.78 13.84
CA ALA A 424 16.51 10.78 14.89
C ALA A 424 15.37 9.79 14.72
N VAL A 425 15.63 8.53 15.09
CA VAL A 425 14.61 7.46 15.15
C VAL A 425 14.56 6.94 16.58
N ILE A 426 13.37 6.93 17.16
CA ILE A 426 13.11 6.63 18.58
C ILE A 426 12.26 5.37 18.68
N GLU A 427 12.76 4.34 19.37
CA GLU A 427 12.01 3.11 19.62
C GLU A 427 10.78 3.39 20.48
N ARG A 428 9.57 3.07 19.95
CA ARG A 428 8.29 3.37 20.61
C ARG A 428 7.53 2.18 21.16
N HIS A 429 7.92 0.96 20.79
CA HIS A 429 7.11 -0.24 21.05
C HIS A 429 7.33 -0.86 22.41
N LYS A 430 8.58 -0.87 22.88
CA LYS A 430 9.00 -1.57 24.11
C LYS A 430 9.52 -0.64 25.19
N GLY A 431 9.58 0.67 24.90
CA GLY A 431 10.11 1.67 25.83
C GLY A 431 11.58 1.43 26.18
N SER A 432 12.37 0.88 25.26
CA SER A 432 13.77 0.51 25.49
C SER A 432 14.71 1.72 25.70
N GLY A 433 14.24 2.92 25.34
CA GLY A 433 15.03 4.14 25.39
C GLY A 433 16.06 4.27 24.27
N LYS A 434 16.07 3.37 23.28
CA LYS A 434 16.96 3.46 22.13
C LYS A 434 16.58 4.62 21.25
N ILE A 435 17.58 5.43 20.87
CA ILE A 435 17.43 6.57 19.96
C ILE A 435 18.64 6.58 19.03
N GLY A 436 18.42 6.23 17.77
CA GLY A 436 19.38 6.45 16.69
C GLY A 436 19.40 7.91 16.29
N ARG A 437 20.57 8.48 16.04
CA ARG A 437 20.76 9.86 15.63
C ARG A 437 21.71 9.93 14.46
N GLY A 438 21.44 10.85 13.55
CA GLY A 438 22.25 11.03 12.36
C GLY A 438 22.11 12.44 11.79
N ILE A 439 22.74 12.62 10.64
CA ILE A 439 22.68 13.83 9.84
C ILE A 439 22.15 13.44 8.46
N CYS A 440 21.22 14.22 7.93
CA CYS A 440 20.75 14.09 6.56
C CYS A 440 20.97 15.38 5.77
N GLN A 441 21.04 15.25 4.45
CA GLN A 441 21.13 16.32 3.47
C GLN A 441 20.03 16.15 2.43
N GLY A 442 19.53 17.26 1.92
CA GLY A 442 18.50 17.26 0.86
C GLY A 442 17.06 17.36 1.35
N TYR A 443 16.81 17.23 2.66
CA TYR A 443 15.46 17.42 3.21
C TYR A 443 15.07 18.89 3.34
N GLY A 444 16.00 19.76 3.66
CA GLY A 444 15.90 21.22 3.52
C GLY A 444 15.05 21.99 4.54
N ILE A 445 14.50 21.35 5.58
CA ILE A 445 13.68 22.07 6.57
C ILE A 445 14.50 23.03 7.43
N HIS A 446 13.97 24.26 7.64
CA HIS A 446 14.59 25.32 8.43
C HIS A 446 13.59 25.96 9.40
N GLY A 447 14.08 26.36 10.59
CA GLY A 447 13.31 27.03 11.62
C GLY A 447 12.29 26.11 12.31
N GLY A 448 12.53 24.78 12.31
CA GLY A 448 11.60 23.86 12.94
C GLY A 448 11.94 22.38 12.80
N ALA A 449 10.91 21.53 12.93
CA ALA A 449 11.03 20.08 12.83
C ALA A 449 9.74 19.44 12.31
N ILE A 450 9.89 18.31 11.62
CA ILE A 450 8.80 17.41 11.24
C ILE A 450 9.01 16.06 11.92
N ALA A 451 7.95 15.49 12.47
CA ALA A 451 7.98 14.17 13.08
C ALA A 451 6.82 13.29 12.62
N SER A 452 7.06 11.98 12.56
CA SER A 452 6.09 10.98 12.13
C SER A 452 6.19 9.70 12.95
N SER A 453 5.08 9.01 13.14
CA SER A 453 5.02 7.61 13.57
C SER A 453 4.87 6.62 12.40
N VAL A 454 4.67 7.14 11.18
CA VAL A 454 4.74 6.33 9.95
C VAL A 454 6.19 6.34 9.49
N SER A 455 6.87 5.19 9.62
CA SER A 455 8.31 5.04 9.41
C SER A 455 8.60 3.58 9.10
N HIS A 456 8.66 3.27 7.81
CA HIS A 456 8.71 1.89 7.30
C HIS A 456 9.91 1.08 7.81
N ASP A 457 9.74 -0.24 8.09
CA ASP A 457 8.45 -0.94 8.31
C ASP A 457 8.17 -1.06 9.80
N SER A 458 9.17 -0.75 10.63
CA SER A 458 9.08 -0.88 12.09
C SER A 458 8.14 0.15 12.74
N HIS A 459 7.85 1.24 12.04
CA HIS A 459 7.01 2.36 12.50
C HIS A 459 7.43 2.93 13.86
N ASN A 460 8.72 3.06 14.07
CA ASN A 460 9.27 3.82 15.18
C ASN A 460 9.07 5.33 14.95
N LEU A 461 9.17 6.16 15.99
CA LEU A 461 9.05 7.61 15.78
C LEU A 461 10.28 8.13 15.06
N ILE A 462 10.07 8.86 13.97
CA ILE A 462 11.13 9.53 13.22
C ILE A 462 10.92 11.05 13.28
N VAL A 463 12.03 11.80 13.36
CA VAL A 463 12.01 13.26 13.37
C VAL A 463 13.19 13.83 12.62
N ILE A 464 12.95 14.85 11.80
CA ILE A 464 13.97 15.66 11.13
C ILE A 464 13.78 17.13 11.52
N GLY A 465 14.87 17.82 11.84
CA GLY A 465 14.82 19.23 12.19
C GLY A 465 16.20 19.87 12.25
N ASP A 466 16.24 21.18 12.38
CA ASP A 466 17.47 21.95 12.46
C ASP A 466 17.94 22.23 13.90
N ASN A 467 17.06 22.02 14.90
CA ASN A 467 17.38 22.24 16.32
C ASN A 467 16.73 21.22 17.27
N ASP A 468 17.35 20.98 18.43
CA ASP A 468 16.92 19.98 19.41
C ASP A 468 15.59 20.30 20.10
N ARG A 469 15.28 21.59 20.28
CA ARG A 469 14.09 22.05 20.97
C ARG A 469 12.84 21.70 20.16
N ASP A 470 12.83 22.02 18.87
CA ASP A 470 11.70 21.78 17.99
C ASP A 470 11.53 20.30 17.68
N MET A 471 12.65 19.54 17.53
CA MET A 471 12.60 18.09 17.44
C MET A 471 11.99 17.45 18.70
N CYS A 472 12.38 17.92 19.89
CA CYS A 472 11.83 17.45 21.16
C CYS A 472 10.33 17.74 21.28
N LEU A 473 9.90 18.94 20.89
CA LEU A 473 8.50 19.34 20.90
C LEU A 473 7.68 18.47 19.95
N ALA A 474 8.15 18.25 18.71
CA ALA A 474 7.48 17.43 17.72
C ALA A 474 7.29 15.98 18.18
N VAL A 475 8.34 15.36 18.73
CA VAL A 475 8.25 13.99 19.26
C VAL A 475 7.35 13.90 20.48
N ASN A 476 7.39 14.86 21.39
CA ASN A 476 6.50 14.85 22.56
C ASN A 476 5.03 15.03 22.18
N GLU A 477 4.75 15.76 21.12
CA GLU A 477 3.40 15.86 20.57
C GLU A 477 2.95 14.52 19.97
N LEU A 478 3.81 13.79 19.23
CA LEU A 478 3.51 12.42 18.77
C LEU A 478 3.20 11.47 19.93
N ILE A 479 3.97 11.56 21.02
CA ILE A 479 3.72 10.76 22.22
C ILE A 479 2.34 11.07 22.81
N ARG A 480 1.97 12.35 22.88
CA ARG A 480 0.65 12.80 23.38
C ARG A 480 -0.49 12.29 22.50
N LEU A 481 -0.32 12.33 21.18
CA LEU A 481 -1.31 11.91 20.18
C LEU A 481 -1.39 10.39 20.01
N GLN A 482 -0.42 9.63 20.57
CA GLN A 482 -0.25 8.19 20.34
C GLN A 482 0.08 7.84 18.88
N GLY A 483 0.77 8.75 18.19
CA GLY A 483 1.19 8.64 16.79
C GLY A 483 0.55 9.70 15.91
N GLY A 484 1.10 9.86 14.72
CA GLY A 484 0.63 10.85 13.75
C GLY A 484 1.74 11.54 12.98
N PHE A 485 1.38 12.68 12.43
CA PHE A 485 2.29 13.64 11.83
C PHE A 485 2.26 14.95 12.63
N VAL A 486 3.42 15.55 12.80
CA VAL A 486 3.57 16.81 13.54
C VAL A 486 4.55 17.72 12.82
N LEU A 487 4.18 18.96 12.62
CA LEU A 487 5.05 20.03 12.15
C LEU A 487 5.19 21.10 13.22
N VAL A 488 6.42 21.44 13.56
CA VAL A 488 6.80 22.46 14.54
C VAL A 488 7.54 23.58 13.83
N GLN A 489 7.20 24.81 14.16
CA GLN A 489 7.91 26.01 13.68
C GLN A 489 8.18 26.96 14.85
N GLY A 490 9.43 27.38 15.03
CA GLY A 490 9.82 28.42 15.98
C GLY A 490 9.41 28.13 17.43
N GLY A 491 9.50 26.89 17.89
CA GLY A 491 9.16 26.48 19.25
C GLY A 491 7.67 26.30 19.53
N LYS A 492 6.84 26.17 18.49
CA LYS A 492 5.40 25.91 18.60
C LYS A 492 4.97 24.85 17.61
N VAL A 493 4.05 24.00 18.02
CA VAL A 493 3.35 23.10 17.09
C VAL A 493 2.55 23.96 16.13
N TYR A 494 2.87 23.86 14.82
CA TYR A 494 2.13 24.57 13.77
C TYR A 494 0.85 23.82 13.46
N ASP A 495 0.96 22.51 13.20
CA ASP A 495 -0.18 21.63 12.96
C ASP A 495 0.19 20.17 13.28
N SER A 496 -0.83 19.34 13.47
CA SER A 496 -0.65 17.92 13.74
C SER A 496 -1.86 17.10 13.29
N LEU A 497 -1.60 15.94 12.69
CA LEU A 497 -2.61 14.93 12.39
C LEU A 497 -2.41 13.74 13.33
N ALA A 498 -3.40 13.48 14.20
CA ALA A 498 -3.36 12.31 15.06
C ALA A 498 -3.67 11.02 14.29
N LEU A 499 -2.81 10.01 14.44
CA LEU A 499 -3.01 8.66 13.92
C LEU A 499 -3.04 7.67 15.09
N PRO A 500 -4.07 7.72 15.97
CA PRO A 500 -4.05 6.97 17.22
C PRO A 500 -4.18 5.46 17.01
N ILE A 501 -4.69 5.00 15.87
CA ILE A 501 -4.86 3.58 15.59
C ILE A 501 -3.51 3.03 15.12
N MET A 502 -2.81 2.34 16.01
CA MET A 502 -1.47 1.78 15.83
C MET A 502 -0.38 2.81 15.47
N GLY A 503 -0.69 4.11 15.58
CA GLY A 503 0.19 5.17 15.08
C GLY A 503 0.21 5.28 13.56
N LEU A 504 -0.74 4.67 12.87
CA LEU A 504 -0.80 4.53 11.41
C LEU A 504 -2.06 5.13 10.81
N MET A 505 -3.20 5.05 11.50
CA MET A 505 -4.50 5.43 10.95
C MET A 505 -5.23 6.41 11.89
N CYS A 506 -5.90 7.39 11.27
CA CYS A 506 -6.74 8.36 12.00
C CYS A 506 -8.11 7.79 12.33
N ASP A 507 -8.80 8.45 13.26
CA ASP A 507 -10.21 8.21 13.58
C ASP A 507 -11.07 9.49 13.47
N CYS A 508 -10.51 10.51 12.82
CA CYS A 508 -11.20 11.78 12.55
C CYS A 508 -11.93 11.80 11.20
N GLY A 509 -11.64 10.83 10.31
CA GLY A 509 -12.20 10.75 8.97
C GLY A 509 -11.32 11.43 7.90
N PHE A 510 -11.53 11.01 6.64
CA PHE A 510 -10.65 11.38 5.54
C PHE A 510 -10.65 12.88 5.22
N ILE A 511 -11.77 13.60 5.42
CA ILE A 511 -11.85 15.04 5.12
C ILE A 511 -10.94 15.83 6.05
N GLU A 512 -11.01 15.54 7.35
CA GLU A 512 -10.18 16.22 8.35
C GLU A 512 -8.72 15.80 8.19
N ALA A 513 -8.45 14.50 8.00
CA ALA A 513 -7.10 13.99 7.77
C ALA A 513 -6.43 14.66 6.56
N ASN A 514 -7.15 14.75 5.43
CA ASN A 514 -6.65 15.37 4.22
C ASN A 514 -6.35 16.87 4.42
N ALA A 515 -7.26 17.60 5.10
CA ALA A 515 -7.07 19.04 5.36
C ALA A 515 -5.80 19.33 6.18
N HIS A 516 -5.56 18.54 7.25
CA HIS A 516 -4.34 18.65 8.05
C HIS A 516 -3.08 18.30 7.25
N LEU A 517 -3.15 17.24 6.45
CA LEU A 517 -2.01 16.79 5.65
C LEU A 517 -1.59 17.82 4.61
N GLU A 518 -2.55 18.35 3.84
CA GLU A 518 -2.30 19.39 2.85
C GLU A 518 -1.72 20.67 3.49
N ASN A 519 -2.30 21.11 4.62
CA ASN A 519 -1.81 22.29 5.36
C ASN A 519 -0.36 22.10 5.83
N MET A 520 -0.03 20.93 6.39
CA MET A 520 1.34 20.63 6.84
C MET A 520 2.31 20.50 5.66
N LYS A 521 1.93 19.87 4.55
CA LYS A 521 2.78 19.75 3.36
C LYS A 521 3.12 21.12 2.78
N GLN A 522 2.11 21.95 2.57
CA GLN A 522 2.31 23.33 2.10
C GLN A 522 3.28 24.07 3.01
N LYS A 523 3.06 23.99 4.33
CA LYS A 523 3.93 24.68 5.30
C LYS A 523 5.35 24.13 5.31
N ALA A 524 5.54 22.84 5.17
CA ALA A 524 6.86 22.21 5.09
C ALA A 524 7.66 22.74 3.88
N HIS A 525 7.00 22.90 2.73
CA HIS A 525 7.63 23.52 1.54
C HIS A 525 8.01 24.98 1.78
N GLU A 526 7.16 25.77 2.45
CA GLU A 526 7.50 27.14 2.87
C GLU A 526 8.71 27.19 3.82
N MET A 527 8.93 26.12 4.60
CA MET A 527 10.06 25.97 5.52
C MET A 527 11.31 25.38 4.86
N GLY A 528 11.30 25.14 3.53
CA GLY A 528 12.45 24.76 2.73
C GLY A 528 12.49 23.32 2.23
N VAL A 529 11.51 22.47 2.54
CA VAL A 529 11.42 21.14 1.95
C VAL A 529 11.21 21.26 0.43
N PRO A 530 11.98 20.57 -0.44
CA PRO A 530 11.87 20.69 -1.89
C PRO A 530 10.46 20.41 -2.41
N GLY A 531 10.01 21.16 -3.42
CA GLY A 531 8.64 21.08 -3.95
C GLY A 531 8.25 19.75 -4.60
N GLY A 532 9.22 18.98 -5.08
CA GLY A 532 9.01 17.65 -5.63
C GLY A 532 9.18 16.51 -4.61
N MET A 533 9.35 16.86 -3.33
CA MET A 533 9.50 15.91 -2.23
C MET A 533 8.26 15.94 -1.32
N ASP A 534 7.57 14.81 -1.15
CA ASP A 534 6.57 14.71 -0.07
C ASP A 534 7.28 14.66 1.29
N PRO A 535 7.01 15.61 2.21
CA PRO A 535 7.73 15.71 3.48
C PRO A 535 7.64 14.45 4.35
N PHE A 536 6.48 13.81 4.37
CA PHE A 536 6.22 12.67 5.26
C PHE A 536 6.63 11.35 4.63
N ILE A 537 6.28 11.11 3.36
CA ILE A 537 6.65 9.88 2.64
C ILE A 537 8.18 9.78 2.55
N SER A 538 8.86 10.84 2.09
CA SER A 538 10.31 10.80 1.91
C SER A 538 11.07 10.55 3.22
N MET A 539 10.55 11.07 4.34
CA MET A 539 11.12 10.82 5.66
C MET A 539 10.88 9.38 6.13
N SER A 540 9.72 8.79 5.83
CA SER A 540 9.33 7.48 6.35
C SER A 540 10.26 6.36 5.87
N PHE A 541 10.74 6.43 4.63
CA PHE A 541 11.64 5.43 4.05
C PHE A 541 13.09 5.51 4.56
N LEU A 542 13.49 6.60 5.26
CA LEU A 542 14.84 6.70 5.81
C LEU A 542 15.13 5.68 6.92
N ALA A 543 14.08 5.14 7.53
CA ALA A 543 14.18 4.13 8.57
C ALA A 543 14.08 2.69 8.06
N LEU A 544 13.91 2.47 6.75
CA LEU A 544 13.72 1.14 6.16
C LEU A 544 15.08 0.49 5.79
N PRO A 545 15.60 -0.45 6.60
CA PRO A 545 16.96 -0.96 6.44
C PRO A 545 17.09 -2.08 5.39
N VAL A 546 16.17 -2.18 4.45
CA VAL A 546 16.25 -3.06 3.26
C VAL A 546 16.55 -2.29 1.98
N ILE A 547 16.33 -0.96 1.98
CA ILE A 547 16.60 -0.11 0.80
C ILE A 547 18.02 0.49 0.88
N PRO A 548 18.86 0.43 -0.19
CA PRO A 548 20.17 1.05 -0.21
C PRO A 548 20.09 2.60 -0.19
N GLU A 549 21.20 3.30 0.14
CA GLU A 549 22.50 2.79 0.54
C GLU A 549 22.71 2.90 2.07
N ILE A 550 22.29 4.03 2.69
CA ILE A 550 22.46 4.35 4.12
C ILE A 550 21.11 4.68 4.74
N ARG A 551 20.82 4.07 5.90
CA ARG A 551 19.56 4.21 6.64
C ARG A 551 19.82 4.47 8.12
N ILE A 552 18.74 4.74 8.86
CA ILE A 552 18.79 4.98 10.29
C ILE A 552 17.72 4.19 11.02
N THR A 553 18.11 3.46 12.05
CA THR A 553 17.23 2.72 12.97
C THR A 553 17.37 3.27 14.39
N PRO A 554 16.56 2.85 15.37
CA PRO A 554 16.80 3.20 16.78
C PRO A 554 18.18 2.81 17.29
N ARG A 555 18.86 1.87 16.61
CA ARG A 555 20.21 1.43 16.94
C ARG A 555 21.32 2.29 16.32
N GLY A 556 20.99 3.22 15.42
CA GLY A 556 21.92 4.12 14.74
C GLY A 556 21.90 3.98 13.23
N LEU A 557 22.91 4.56 12.58
CA LEU A 557 23.08 4.49 11.14
C LEU A 557 23.45 3.06 10.70
N CYS A 558 22.92 2.64 9.55
CA CYS A 558 23.28 1.37 8.92
C CYS A 558 23.54 1.55 7.42
N LEU A 559 24.44 0.74 6.87
CA LEU A 559 24.64 0.58 5.43
C LEU A 559 23.89 -0.67 4.99
N VAL A 560 23.16 -0.56 3.90
CA VAL A 560 22.46 -1.67 3.26
C VAL A 560 23.26 -2.12 2.05
N GLN A 561 23.79 -3.32 2.10
CA GLN A 561 24.60 -3.91 1.03
C GLN A 561 24.13 -5.34 0.79
N ASN A 562 23.81 -5.67 -0.46
CA ASN A 562 23.30 -6.99 -0.85
C ASN A 562 22.10 -7.43 0.03
N GLY A 563 21.10 -6.55 0.18
CA GLY A 563 19.89 -6.81 1.00
C GLY A 563 20.12 -6.91 2.51
N ARG A 564 21.37 -6.72 3.02
CA ARG A 564 21.69 -6.83 4.43
C ARG A 564 22.11 -5.50 5.05
N PRO A 565 21.43 -5.06 6.12
CA PRO A 565 21.87 -3.90 6.87
C PRO A 565 23.02 -4.23 7.83
N ARG A 566 24.00 -3.34 7.89
CA ARG A 566 25.10 -3.37 8.84
C ARG A 566 25.19 -2.03 9.57
N LEU A 567 25.10 -2.07 10.89
CA LEU A 567 25.29 -0.87 11.70
C LEU A 567 26.66 -0.26 11.48
N ILE A 568 26.70 1.06 11.36
CA ILE A 568 27.90 1.89 11.27
C ILE A 568 27.85 2.96 12.37
N GLN A 569 29.03 3.33 12.86
CA GLN A 569 29.15 4.36 13.91
C GLN A 569 28.97 5.78 13.36
#